data_a854140331008e9eff40485163fd2607
#
_entry.id   a854140331008e9eff40485163fd2607
#
_cell.length_a   1.000
_cell.length_b   1.000
_cell.length_c   1.000
_cell.angle_alpha   90.00
_cell.angle_beta   90.00
_cell.angle_gamma   90.00
#
_symmetry.space_group_name_H-M   'P 1'
#
loop_
_entity.id
_entity.type
_entity.pdbx_description
1 polymer ?
#
loop_
_entity_poly.entity_id
_entity_poly.type
_entity_poly.pdbx_seq_one_letter_code
_entity_poly.pdbx_strand_id
1 'polypeptide(L)'
;MNIKLVLSAALAVAAYFLGIVADANHNTDSVVYPAACFSKIFLFLAAIPLANSAGKSIRKQLGTTGIPGLRFTSWILYGVAIVHFAFFFMWPTIASGNTQLPDGQITVDATIFLMASMFMITDARNSQKNKIVV
;
A
#
# COMPACT_ATOMS: atom_id res chain seq x y z
N MET A 1 15.87 -9.42 13.60
CA MET A 1 15.08 -8.84 12.50
C MET A 1 13.64 -8.64 12.96
N ASN A 2 13.03 -7.50 12.67
CA ASN A 2 11.67 -7.23 13.11
C ASN A 2 10.67 -7.93 12.18
N ILE A 3 9.91 -8.89 12.74
CA ILE A 3 8.96 -9.68 11.97
C ILE A 3 7.83 -8.83 11.36
N LYS A 4 7.45 -7.74 12.03
CA LYS A 4 6.44 -6.83 11.51
C LYS A 4 6.89 -6.13 10.21
N LEU A 5 8.18 -5.80 10.12
CA LEU A 5 8.74 -5.22 8.90
C LEU A 5 8.71 -6.21 7.74
N VAL A 6 9.14 -7.44 8.00
CA VAL A 6 9.17 -8.49 6.98
C VAL A 6 7.77 -8.79 6.50
N LEU A 7 6.83 -8.92 7.43
CA LEU A 7 5.42 -9.19 7.10
C LEU A 7 4.82 -8.04 6.30
N SER A 8 5.09 -6.80 6.69
CA SER A 8 4.61 -5.61 5.96
C SER A 8 5.13 -5.60 4.51
N ALA A 9 6.42 -5.88 4.33
CA ALA A 9 7.02 -5.93 2.99
C ALA A 9 6.40 -7.04 2.14
N ALA A 10 6.20 -8.22 2.72
CA ALA A 10 5.58 -9.34 2.01
C ALA A 10 4.14 -9.02 1.60
N LEU A 11 3.36 -8.42 2.49
CA LEU A 11 1.98 -8.01 2.19
C LEU A 11 1.93 -6.96 1.08
N ALA A 12 2.83 -5.98 1.10
CA ALA A 12 2.88 -4.94 0.08
C ALA A 12 3.21 -5.51 -1.30
N VAL A 13 4.18 -6.43 -1.38
CA VAL A 13 4.55 -7.08 -2.65
C VAL A 13 3.40 -7.95 -3.17
N ALA A 14 2.76 -8.74 -2.31
CA ALA A 14 1.60 -9.56 -2.68
C ALA A 14 0.45 -8.69 -3.20
N ALA A 15 0.18 -7.57 -2.53
CA ALA A 15 -0.86 -6.63 -2.94
C ALA A 15 -0.58 -6.02 -4.32
N TYR A 16 0.68 -5.71 -4.60
CA TYR A 16 1.08 -5.17 -5.90
C TYR A 16 0.79 -6.18 -7.02
N PHE A 17 1.15 -7.45 -6.82
CA PHE A 17 0.86 -8.49 -7.81
C PHE A 17 -0.64 -8.70 -8.01
N LEU A 18 -1.43 -8.59 -6.93
CA LEU A 18 -2.90 -8.64 -7.05
C LEU A 18 -3.44 -7.47 -7.86
N GLY A 19 -2.82 -6.30 -7.78
CA GLY A 19 -3.17 -5.16 -8.63
C GLY A 19 -2.96 -5.45 -10.12
N ILE A 20 -1.86 -6.12 -10.47
CA ILE A 20 -1.59 -6.55 -11.85
C ILE A 20 -2.63 -7.57 -12.32
N VAL A 21 -2.97 -8.54 -11.47
CA VAL A 21 -4.01 -9.55 -11.78
C VAL A 21 -5.37 -8.87 -11.99
N ALA A 22 -5.72 -7.90 -11.13
CA ALA A 22 -6.97 -7.16 -11.27
C ALA A 22 -7.03 -6.40 -12.61
N ASP A 23 -5.93 -5.74 -12.99
CA ASP A 23 -5.85 -5.01 -14.25
C ASP A 23 -6.04 -5.96 -15.47
N ALA A 24 -5.43 -7.13 -15.40
CA ALA A 24 -5.55 -8.11 -16.47
C ALA A 24 -6.98 -8.67 -16.63
N ASN A 25 -7.81 -8.57 -15.61
CA ASN A 25 -9.15 -9.16 -15.59
C ASN A 25 -10.29 -8.13 -15.50
N HIS A 26 -10.01 -6.83 -15.59
CA HIS A 26 -11.03 -5.80 -15.33
C HIS A 26 -12.15 -5.76 -16.37
N ASN A 27 -11.92 -6.25 -17.59
CA ASN A 27 -12.90 -6.29 -18.67
C ASN A 27 -13.55 -7.68 -18.83
N THR A 28 -13.36 -8.59 -17.85
CA THR A 28 -13.94 -9.93 -17.90
C THR A 28 -15.11 -10.04 -16.92
N ASP A 29 -16.03 -10.95 -17.20
CA ASP A 29 -17.15 -11.28 -16.29
C ASP A 29 -16.69 -12.21 -15.14
N SER A 30 -15.39 -12.37 -14.96
CA SER A 30 -14.81 -13.22 -13.94
C SER A 30 -14.90 -12.57 -12.56
N VAL A 31 -15.09 -13.39 -11.52
CA VAL A 31 -14.99 -12.95 -10.12
C VAL A 31 -13.56 -12.61 -9.70
N VAL A 32 -12.57 -12.89 -10.53
CA VAL A 32 -11.16 -12.63 -10.27
C VAL A 32 -10.91 -11.12 -10.10
N TYR A 33 -11.52 -10.29 -10.92
CA TYR A 33 -11.35 -8.84 -10.85
C TYR A 33 -11.75 -8.26 -9.47
N PRO A 34 -13.02 -8.42 -9.02
CA PRO A 34 -13.40 -7.87 -7.72
C PRO A 34 -12.64 -8.54 -6.56
N ALA A 35 -12.40 -9.84 -6.64
CA ALA A 35 -11.65 -10.54 -5.60
C ALA A 35 -10.23 -9.99 -5.48
N ALA A 36 -9.53 -9.79 -6.59
CA ALA A 36 -8.18 -9.24 -6.61
C ALA A 36 -8.16 -7.79 -6.10
N CYS A 37 -9.13 -6.96 -6.49
CA CYS A 37 -9.23 -5.57 -6.03
C CYS A 37 -9.41 -5.48 -4.52
N PHE A 38 -10.35 -6.25 -3.94
CA PHE A 38 -10.60 -6.22 -2.51
C PHE A 38 -9.43 -6.82 -1.73
N SER A 39 -8.87 -7.94 -2.19
CA SER A 39 -7.72 -8.55 -1.54
C SER A 39 -6.52 -7.61 -1.52
N LYS A 40 -6.25 -6.94 -2.63
CA LYS A 40 -5.19 -5.94 -2.74
C LYS A 40 -5.35 -4.83 -1.69
N ILE A 41 -6.54 -4.25 -1.58
CA ILE A 41 -6.75 -3.14 -0.65
C ILE A 41 -6.60 -3.60 0.80
N PHE A 42 -7.10 -4.80 1.16
CA PHE A 42 -6.92 -5.34 2.51
C PHE A 42 -5.46 -5.55 2.86
N LEU A 43 -4.66 -6.07 1.93
CA LEU A 43 -3.24 -6.29 2.17
C LEU A 43 -2.51 -4.97 2.39
N PHE A 44 -2.81 -3.93 1.63
CA PHE A 44 -2.22 -2.60 1.84
C PHE A 44 -2.74 -1.94 3.12
N LEU A 45 -4.01 -2.13 3.47
CA LEU A 45 -4.57 -1.64 4.73
C LEU A 45 -3.86 -2.27 5.94
N ALA A 46 -3.33 -3.46 5.80
CA ALA A 46 -2.54 -4.12 6.84
C ALA A 46 -1.05 -3.74 6.77
N ALA A 47 -0.49 -3.62 5.56
CA ALA A 47 0.95 -3.42 5.36
C ALA A 47 1.45 -2.09 5.94
N ILE A 48 0.77 -0.99 5.65
CA ILE A 48 1.23 0.34 6.05
C ILE A 48 1.13 0.56 7.56
N PRO A 49 -0.03 0.31 8.23
CA PRO A 49 -0.10 0.41 9.69
C PRO A 49 0.87 -0.53 10.40
N LEU A 50 1.10 -1.71 9.86
CA LEU A 50 2.02 -2.68 10.43
C LEU A 50 3.47 -2.17 10.39
N ALA A 51 3.90 -1.60 9.26
CA ALA A 51 5.21 -0.97 9.14
C ALA A 51 5.35 0.23 10.09
N ASN A 52 4.32 1.06 10.19
CA ASN A 52 4.31 2.20 11.10
C ASN A 52 4.38 1.76 12.56
N SER A 53 3.65 0.72 12.93
CA SER A 53 3.70 0.13 14.29
C SER A 53 5.09 -0.39 14.62
N ALA A 54 5.74 -1.07 13.68
CA ALA A 54 7.11 -1.54 13.85
C ALA A 54 8.06 -0.37 14.09
N GLY A 55 7.98 0.68 13.28
CA GLY A 55 8.81 1.86 13.42
C GLY A 55 8.60 2.58 14.75
N LYS A 56 7.35 2.75 15.17
CA LYS A 56 7.01 3.35 16.47
C LYS A 56 7.62 2.58 17.63
N SER A 57 7.47 1.25 17.61
CA SER A 57 8.00 0.38 18.67
C SER A 57 9.51 0.52 18.77
N ILE A 58 10.21 0.48 17.64
CA ILE A 58 11.67 0.59 17.60
C ILE A 58 12.11 1.97 18.12
N ARG A 59 11.50 3.03 17.66
CA ARG A 59 11.85 4.40 18.10
C ARG A 59 11.61 4.61 19.59
N LYS A 60 10.49 4.09 20.10
CA LYS A 60 10.15 4.21 21.52
C LYS A 60 11.16 3.49 22.41
N GLN A 61 11.62 2.29 22.01
CA GLN A 61 12.57 1.52 22.80
C GLN A 61 13.96 2.15 22.83
N LEU A 62 14.32 2.91 21.82
CA LEU A 62 15.69 3.32 21.58
C LEU A 62 15.91 4.83 21.69
N GLY A 63 14.84 5.61 21.85
CA GLY A 63 14.94 7.06 21.85
C GLY A 63 15.38 7.64 20.49
N THR A 64 15.37 6.83 19.43
CA THR A 64 15.72 7.31 18.09
C THR A 64 14.52 7.90 17.37
N THR A 65 14.78 8.85 16.46
CA THR A 65 13.76 9.39 15.57
C THR A 65 13.96 8.79 14.18
N GLY A 66 12.86 8.35 13.56
CA GLY A 66 12.89 7.93 12.16
C GLY A 66 13.00 9.13 11.23
N ILE A 67 12.55 8.98 10.00
CA ILE A 67 12.55 10.06 9.01
C ILE A 67 11.11 10.61 8.89
N PRO A 68 10.78 11.72 9.59
CA PRO A 68 9.40 12.21 9.63
C PRO A 68 8.82 12.53 8.25
N GLY A 69 9.66 13.02 7.33
CA GLY A 69 9.23 13.32 5.96
C GLY A 69 8.77 12.08 5.21
N LEU A 70 9.43 10.95 5.39
CA LEU A 70 9.01 9.69 4.77
C LEU A 70 7.67 9.22 5.31
N ARG A 71 7.46 9.33 6.63
CA ARG A 71 6.18 8.97 7.24
C ARG A 71 5.03 9.84 6.73
N PHE A 72 5.27 11.13 6.70
CA PHE A 72 4.26 12.09 6.25
C PHE A 72 3.91 11.84 4.78
N THR A 73 4.90 11.72 3.91
CA THR A 73 4.72 11.44 2.49
C THR A 73 4.01 10.10 2.28
N SER A 74 4.37 9.08 3.07
CA SER A 74 3.74 7.76 3.02
C SER A 74 2.24 7.86 3.32
N TRP A 75 1.85 8.58 4.37
CA TRP A 75 0.43 8.72 4.71
C TRP A 75 -0.34 9.51 3.66
N ILE A 76 0.27 10.53 3.06
CA ILE A 76 -0.34 11.28 1.96
C ILE A 76 -0.55 10.36 0.75
N LEU A 77 0.46 9.62 0.34
CA LEU A 77 0.36 8.69 -0.78
C LEU A 77 -0.69 7.60 -0.53
N TYR A 78 -0.75 7.11 0.69
CA TYR A 78 -1.76 6.12 1.09
C TYR A 78 -3.17 6.69 0.95
N GLY A 79 -3.40 7.91 1.43
CA GLY A 79 -4.69 8.59 1.27
C GLY A 79 -5.05 8.83 -0.19
N VAL A 80 -4.09 9.29 -0.99
CA VAL A 80 -4.29 9.49 -2.44
C VAL A 80 -4.67 8.17 -3.11
N ALA A 81 -3.99 7.08 -2.77
CA ALA A 81 -4.28 5.78 -3.36
C ALA A 81 -5.67 5.27 -2.99
N ILE A 82 -6.12 5.50 -1.76
CA ILE A 82 -7.47 5.13 -1.33
C ILE A 82 -8.53 5.93 -2.11
N VAL A 83 -8.34 7.23 -2.24
CA VAL A 83 -9.25 8.09 -3.00
C VAL A 83 -9.27 7.68 -4.48
N HIS A 84 -8.11 7.43 -5.05
CA HIS A 84 -7.98 7.00 -6.44
C HIS A 84 -8.69 5.66 -6.67
N PHE A 85 -8.48 4.70 -5.81
CA PHE A 85 -9.13 3.40 -5.88
C PHE A 85 -10.65 3.54 -5.77
N ALA A 86 -11.14 4.31 -4.80
CA ALA A 86 -12.57 4.52 -4.62
C ALA A 86 -13.19 5.21 -5.84
N PHE A 87 -12.52 6.21 -6.41
CA PHE A 87 -12.98 6.92 -7.59
C PHE A 87 -13.15 5.97 -8.77
N PHE A 88 -12.16 5.14 -9.05
CA PHE A 88 -12.22 4.20 -10.16
C PHE A 88 -13.22 3.08 -9.92
N PHE A 89 -13.38 2.64 -8.69
CA PHE A 89 -14.38 1.64 -8.33
C PHE A 89 -15.81 2.17 -8.53
N MET A 90 -16.03 3.48 -8.31
CA MET A 90 -17.31 4.14 -8.48
C MET A 90 -17.51 4.69 -9.90
N TRP A 91 -16.53 4.58 -10.77
CA TRP A 91 -16.55 5.15 -12.11
C TRP A 91 -17.80 4.77 -12.91
N PRO A 92 -18.24 3.51 -12.95
CA PRO A 92 -19.44 3.14 -13.70
C PRO A 92 -20.70 3.90 -13.28
N THR A 93 -20.79 4.23 -11.98
CA THR A 93 -21.92 5.01 -11.44
C THR A 93 -21.81 6.48 -11.82
N ILE A 94 -20.60 7.04 -11.82
CA ILE A 94 -20.34 8.46 -12.10
C ILE A 94 -20.45 8.75 -13.60
N ALA A 95 -19.92 7.86 -14.43
CA ALA A 95 -19.79 8.05 -15.88
C ALA A 95 -21.00 7.53 -16.68
N SER A 96 -22.16 7.58 -16.13
CA SER A 96 -23.46 7.12 -16.64
C SER A 96 -23.40 6.36 -17.99
N GLY A 97 -23.38 5.02 -17.90
CA GLY A 97 -23.40 4.14 -19.07
C GLY A 97 -22.03 3.66 -19.55
N ASN A 98 -20.95 4.27 -19.13
CA ASN A 98 -19.61 3.77 -19.44
C ASN A 98 -19.09 2.92 -18.26
N THR A 99 -19.09 1.60 -18.46
CA THR A 99 -18.70 0.65 -17.41
C THR A 99 -17.25 0.17 -17.53
N GLN A 100 -16.51 0.65 -18.55
CA GLN A 100 -15.13 0.22 -18.75
C GLN A 100 -14.17 1.16 -18.04
N LEU A 101 -13.30 0.59 -17.21
CA LEU A 101 -12.20 1.31 -16.60
C LEU A 101 -11.05 1.45 -17.61
N PRO A 102 -10.32 2.60 -17.59
CA PRO A 102 -9.12 2.73 -18.40
C PRO A 102 -8.08 1.65 -18.04
N ASP A 103 -7.37 1.15 -19.04
CA ASP A 103 -6.33 0.15 -18.84
C ASP A 103 -5.21 0.70 -17.95
N GLY A 104 -4.71 -0.16 -17.07
CA GLY A 104 -3.56 0.18 -16.22
C GLY A 104 -3.89 0.99 -14.97
N GLN A 105 -5.14 1.42 -14.77
CA GLN A 105 -5.47 2.28 -13.62
C GLN A 105 -5.36 1.57 -12.28
N ILE A 106 -5.70 0.28 -12.24
CA ILE A 106 -5.57 -0.52 -11.02
C ILE A 106 -4.10 -0.73 -10.68
N THR A 107 -3.24 -0.88 -11.69
CA THR A 107 -1.80 -0.97 -11.49
C THR A 107 -1.22 0.36 -11.00
N VAL A 108 -1.75 1.49 -11.47
CA VAL A 108 -1.32 2.82 -11.00
C VAL A 108 -1.59 2.97 -9.50
N ASP A 109 -2.80 2.64 -9.04
CA ASP A 109 -3.12 2.77 -7.62
C ASP A 109 -2.31 1.79 -6.78
N ALA A 110 -2.07 0.57 -7.28
CA ALA A 110 -1.21 -0.41 -6.61
C ALA A 110 0.23 0.11 -6.49
N THR A 111 0.73 0.79 -7.51
CA THR A 111 2.07 1.41 -7.49
C THR A 111 2.16 2.49 -6.42
N ILE A 112 1.15 3.35 -6.29
CA ILE A 112 1.12 4.40 -5.26
C ILE A 112 1.09 3.77 -3.86
N PHE A 113 0.28 2.73 -3.64
CA PHE A 113 0.26 1.99 -2.38
C PHE A 113 1.61 1.37 -2.07
N LEU A 114 2.25 0.77 -3.08
CA LEU A 114 3.58 0.17 -2.90
C LEU A 114 4.60 1.22 -2.51
N MET A 115 4.59 2.40 -3.14
CA MET A 115 5.49 3.50 -2.79
C MET A 115 5.26 3.96 -1.34
N ALA A 116 4.00 4.10 -0.93
CA ALA A 116 3.67 4.45 0.45
C ALA A 116 4.22 3.42 1.44
N SER A 117 4.05 2.13 1.11
CA SER A 117 4.59 1.03 1.94
C SER A 117 6.11 1.07 2.00
N MET A 118 6.78 1.27 0.87
CA MET A 118 8.25 1.35 0.81
C MET A 118 8.80 2.49 1.66
N PHE A 119 8.16 3.65 1.63
CA PHE A 119 8.58 4.80 2.44
C PHE A 119 8.43 4.49 3.93
N MET A 120 7.32 3.86 4.32
CA MET A 120 7.08 3.50 5.72
C MET A 120 8.07 2.42 6.19
N ILE A 121 8.34 1.42 5.36
CA ILE A 121 9.31 0.36 5.65
C ILE A 121 10.72 0.96 5.75
N THR A 122 11.07 1.89 4.88
CA THR A 122 12.36 2.58 4.92
C THR A 122 12.53 3.38 6.21
N ASP A 123 11.50 4.09 6.64
CA ASP A 123 11.53 4.81 7.92
C ASP A 123 11.75 3.85 9.09
N ALA A 124 11.03 2.74 9.11
CA ALA A 124 11.15 1.74 10.17
C ALA A 124 12.53 1.06 10.15
N ARG A 125 13.05 0.74 8.96
CA ARG A 125 14.41 0.18 8.82
C ARG A 125 15.48 1.17 9.28
N ASN A 126 15.32 2.44 8.93
CA ASN A 126 16.27 3.46 9.35
C ASN A 126 16.32 3.57 10.89
N SER A 127 15.16 3.52 11.54
CA SER A 127 15.08 3.49 13.01
C SER A 127 15.81 2.27 13.58
N GLN A 128 15.63 1.10 12.96
CA GLN A 128 16.31 -0.12 13.39
C GLN A 128 17.83 -0.06 13.17
N LYS A 129 18.25 0.58 12.06
CA LYS A 129 19.67 0.77 11.76
C LYS A 129 20.36 1.67 12.77
N ASN A 130 19.68 2.74 13.21
CA ASN A 130 20.18 3.63 14.24
C ASN A 130 20.37 2.92 15.59
N LYS A 131 19.60 1.86 15.84
CA LYS A 131 19.78 0.98 17.00
C LYS A 131 21.13 0.29 17.01
N ILE A 132 21.61 -0.15 15.85
CA ILE A 132 22.83 -0.96 15.74
C ILE A 132 24.07 -0.09 15.91
N VAL A 133 23.99 1.19 15.59
CA VAL A 133 25.12 2.14 15.63
C VAL A 133 25.39 2.66 17.07
N VAL A 134 24.43 2.49 17.95
CA VAL A 134 24.56 2.88 19.37
C VAL A 134 25.01 1.67 20.19
#